data_a8c5139f2b42f89c5bafd38bc77d3bd0
#
_entry.id   a8c5139f2b42f89c5bafd38bc77d3bd0
#
_cell.length_a   1.000
_cell.length_b   1.000
_cell.length_c   1.000
_cell.angle_alpha   90.00
_cell.angle_beta   90.00
_cell.angle_gamma   90.00
#
_symmetry.space_group_name_H-M   'P 1'
#
loop_
_entity.id
_entity.type
_entity.pdbx_description
1 polymer ?
#
loop_
_entity_poly.entity_id
_entity_poly.type
_entity_poly.pdbx_seq_one_letter_code
_entity_poly.pdbx_strand_id
1 'polypeptide(L)'
;MFKFLKIQKAMVKQLESLEAERDRVRQSEAETKAALVALTERQTAFREAQKTLEDELSRLETEKTALEDRGTAFSRALETLSSEKQALAETVDTLRARIGTLETEKAALTAAQSDAIARLEFEEKEKIGTSRYWDYMWYIKTYHHDFTRAQALDYWYRTGWKLNENPCPFIDVGAIRSVSGNINPVIFLLGSNTDWVTHLTANPYEDRIEEHVERYREAKKARTKCEGAVYTCVTGQYDSMAHLKSHEYLDPAWDYILYTDNESLLSAHTYGAWDVRPLEYDRLDPVRNSRWHKTHPHVLLQHYDQSLWADGNVNILTDFLFQKIRTEHHDLLIPRHFARTCIYQEAAAVKAAGIDDPALVDAEVALEKAAGFPANYGLNETNILYRRHKNPEIIQLMDEWWAMIEKYSKRDQLALSFILWKHGITVESVSFENTRLMKDDFFTLAHR
;
A
#
# COMPACT_ATOMS: atom_id res chain seq x y z
N MET A 1 -15.14 -14.47 17.39
CA MET A 1 -14.32 -13.41 16.80
C MET A 1 -13.72 -13.79 15.43
N PHE A 2 -12.92 -14.85 15.33
CA PHE A 2 -12.28 -15.27 14.06
C PHE A 2 -13.25 -15.55 12.87
N LYS A 3 -14.38 -16.19 13.14
CA LYS A 3 -15.39 -16.46 12.08
C LYS A 3 -16.02 -15.18 11.53
N PHE A 4 -16.26 -14.22 12.40
CA PHE A 4 -16.85 -12.92 12.05
C PHE A 4 -15.88 -12.06 11.21
N LEU A 5 -14.60 -12.02 11.61
CA LEU A 5 -13.56 -11.33 10.81
C LEU A 5 -13.37 -11.95 9.43
N LYS A 6 -13.53 -13.27 9.29
CA LYS A 6 -13.50 -13.95 7.99
C LYS A 6 -14.69 -13.56 7.12
N ILE A 7 -15.89 -13.47 7.71
CA ILE A 7 -17.11 -13.04 6.99
C ILE A 7 -16.97 -11.57 6.57
N GLN A 8 -16.54 -10.70 7.47
CA GLN A 8 -16.32 -9.29 7.17
C GLN A 8 -15.30 -9.09 6.05
N LYS A 9 -14.18 -9.82 6.08
CA LYS A 9 -13.17 -9.79 5.00
C LYS A 9 -13.71 -10.33 3.68
N ALA A 10 -14.53 -11.39 3.72
CA ALA A 10 -15.16 -11.92 2.53
C ALA A 10 -16.17 -10.92 1.92
N MET A 11 -16.96 -10.26 2.76
CA MET A 11 -17.91 -9.22 2.34
C MET A 11 -17.18 -7.98 1.77
N VAL A 12 -16.11 -7.52 2.41
CA VAL A 12 -15.29 -6.41 1.88
C VAL A 12 -14.71 -6.80 0.52
N LYS A 13 -14.13 -7.97 0.39
CA LYS A 13 -13.61 -8.46 -0.90
C LYS A 13 -14.69 -8.59 -1.97
N GLN A 14 -15.90 -8.97 -1.58
CA GLN A 14 -17.05 -9.05 -2.50
C GLN A 14 -17.52 -7.65 -2.89
N LEU A 15 -17.53 -6.71 -1.96
CA LEU A 15 -17.84 -5.29 -2.22
C LEU A 15 -16.84 -4.67 -3.20
N GLU A 16 -15.55 -4.88 -2.94
CA GLU A 16 -14.46 -4.44 -3.85
C GLU A 16 -14.59 -5.07 -5.25
N SER A 17 -14.97 -6.35 -5.32
CA SER A 17 -15.22 -7.03 -6.59
C SER A 17 -16.40 -6.42 -7.36
N LEU A 18 -17.50 -6.10 -6.65
CA LEU A 18 -18.68 -5.46 -7.24
C LEU A 18 -18.41 -4.00 -7.63
N GLU A 19 -17.62 -3.28 -6.86
CA GLU A 19 -17.15 -1.93 -7.22
C GLU A 19 -16.31 -1.97 -8.50
N ALA A 20 -15.36 -2.89 -8.56
CA ALA A 20 -14.53 -3.07 -9.75
C ALA A 20 -15.35 -3.53 -10.98
N GLU A 21 -16.38 -4.35 -10.78
CA GLU A 21 -17.31 -4.73 -11.86
C GLU A 21 -18.17 -3.55 -12.28
N ARG A 22 -18.75 -2.79 -11.34
CA ARG A 22 -19.51 -1.56 -11.63
C ARG A 22 -18.67 -0.56 -12.40
N ASP A 23 -17.40 -0.38 -12.00
CA ASP A 23 -16.50 0.59 -12.64
C ASP A 23 -16.11 0.12 -14.05
N ARG A 24 -15.95 -1.19 -14.28
CA ARG A 24 -15.80 -1.76 -15.62
C ARG A 24 -17.06 -1.56 -16.47
N VAL A 25 -18.24 -1.76 -15.89
CA VAL A 25 -19.51 -1.51 -16.59
C VAL A 25 -19.67 -0.03 -16.92
N ARG A 26 -19.35 0.88 -16.00
CA ARG A 26 -19.36 2.33 -16.24
C ARG A 26 -18.35 2.76 -17.31
N GLN A 27 -17.16 2.16 -17.29
CA GLN A 27 -16.15 2.38 -18.33
C GLN A 27 -16.69 1.95 -19.70
N SER A 28 -17.24 0.75 -19.79
CA SER A 28 -17.87 0.23 -21.00
C SER A 28 -19.08 1.07 -21.45
N GLU A 29 -19.86 1.59 -20.51
CA GLU A 29 -20.96 2.54 -20.82
C GLU A 29 -20.45 3.84 -21.40
N ALA A 30 -19.36 4.39 -20.83
CA ALA A 30 -18.75 5.61 -21.30
C ALA A 30 -18.15 5.44 -22.72
N GLU A 31 -17.48 4.31 -22.95
CA GLU A 31 -16.96 3.95 -24.27
C GLU A 31 -18.08 3.77 -25.31
N THR A 32 -19.17 3.12 -24.91
CA THR A 32 -20.35 2.93 -25.75
C THR A 32 -21.04 4.27 -26.06
N LYS A 33 -21.13 5.18 -25.07
CA LYS A 33 -21.66 6.53 -25.27
C LYS A 33 -20.78 7.36 -26.18
N ALA A 34 -19.46 7.28 -26.02
CA ALA A 34 -18.50 7.97 -26.89
C ALA A 34 -18.61 7.46 -28.34
N ALA A 35 -18.76 6.15 -28.52
CA ALA A 35 -19.02 5.55 -29.82
C ALA A 35 -20.36 6.00 -30.42
N LEU A 36 -21.39 6.15 -29.57
CA LEU A 36 -22.72 6.65 -30.02
C LEU A 36 -22.65 8.13 -30.42
N VAL A 37 -21.91 8.98 -29.71
CA VAL A 37 -21.68 10.38 -30.08
C VAL A 37 -20.90 10.46 -31.40
N ALA A 38 -19.81 9.71 -31.52
CA ALA A 38 -19.04 9.64 -32.76
C ALA A 38 -19.88 9.13 -33.96
N LEU A 39 -20.80 8.18 -33.69
CA LEU A 39 -21.74 7.71 -34.69
C LEU A 39 -22.78 8.79 -35.08
N THR A 40 -23.22 9.61 -34.11
CA THR A 40 -24.12 10.73 -34.33
C THR A 40 -23.46 11.87 -35.12
N GLU A 41 -22.21 12.19 -34.77
CA GLU A 41 -21.40 13.15 -35.52
C GLU A 41 -21.13 12.66 -36.95
N ARG A 42 -20.84 11.36 -37.08
CA ARG A 42 -20.68 10.71 -38.37
C ARG A 42 -21.99 10.69 -39.17
N GLN A 43 -23.14 10.49 -38.50
CA GLN A 43 -24.43 10.58 -39.09
C GLN A 43 -24.79 12.01 -39.53
N THR A 44 -24.35 13.02 -38.74
CA THR A 44 -24.53 14.45 -39.10
C THR A 44 -23.65 14.83 -40.27
N ALA A 45 -22.37 14.48 -40.22
CA ALA A 45 -21.48 14.65 -41.37
C ALA A 45 -21.94 13.89 -42.61
N PHE A 46 -22.55 12.73 -42.40
CA PHE A 46 -23.14 11.95 -43.50
C PHE A 46 -24.39 12.62 -44.06
N ARG A 47 -25.27 13.19 -43.20
CA ARG A 47 -26.42 13.97 -43.65
C ARG A 47 -26.02 15.25 -44.38
N GLU A 48 -24.96 15.91 -43.92
CA GLU A 48 -24.38 17.08 -44.61
C GLU A 48 -23.79 16.67 -45.99
N ALA A 49 -23.06 15.55 -46.05
CA ALA A 49 -22.53 14.98 -47.27
C ALA A 49 -23.65 14.55 -48.26
N GLN A 50 -24.70 13.95 -47.70
CA GLN A 50 -25.90 13.59 -48.47
C GLN A 50 -26.59 14.83 -49.07
N LYS A 51 -26.76 15.88 -48.24
CA LYS A 51 -27.29 17.16 -48.68
C LYS A 51 -26.42 17.81 -49.76
N THR A 52 -25.11 17.72 -49.60
CA THR A 52 -24.13 18.23 -50.60
C THR A 52 -24.26 17.43 -51.91
N LEU A 53 -24.46 16.09 -51.80
CA LEU A 53 -24.70 15.26 -52.96
C LEU A 53 -26.07 15.53 -53.59
N GLU A 54 -27.11 15.81 -52.80
CA GLU A 54 -28.42 16.21 -53.28
C GLU A 54 -28.36 17.58 -53.97
N ASP A 55 -27.58 18.51 -53.42
CA ASP A 55 -27.32 19.82 -54.06
C ASP A 55 -26.46 19.66 -55.32
N GLU A 56 -25.48 18.74 -55.33
CA GLU A 56 -24.71 18.36 -56.53
C GLU A 56 -25.55 17.60 -57.55
N LEU A 57 -26.45 16.76 -57.08
CA LEU A 57 -27.47 16.07 -57.87
C LEU A 57 -28.39 17.07 -58.60
N SER A 58 -28.85 18.07 -57.87
CA SER A 58 -29.63 19.18 -58.45
C SER A 58 -28.82 19.97 -59.51
N ARG A 59 -27.50 20.03 -59.39
CA ARG A 59 -26.58 20.61 -60.39
C ARG A 59 -26.30 19.69 -61.59
N LEU A 60 -26.38 18.39 -61.33
CA LEU A 60 -26.02 17.34 -62.30
C LEU A 60 -27.21 16.60 -62.86
N GLU A 61 -28.42 17.23 -62.87
CA GLU A 61 -29.67 16.61 -63.38
C GLU A 61 -29.58 16.07 -64.81
N THR A 62 -28.48 16.30 -65.50
CA THR A 62 -28.20 15.73 -66.86
C THR A 62 -27.51 14.35 -66.82
N GLU A 63 -27.02 13.88 -65.65
CA GLU A 63 -26.42 12.55 -65.51
C GLU A 63 -27.22 11.66 -64.53
N LYS A 64 -28.51 11.63 -64.68
CA LYS A 64 -29.52 11.04 -63.78
C LYS A 64 -29.27 9.56 -63.38
N THR A 65 -28.73 8.77 -64.29
CA THR A 65 -28.62 7.30 -64.11
C THR A 65 -27.46 6.91 -63.15
N ALA A 66 -26.34 7.62 -63.17
CA ALA A 66 -25.21 7.29 -62.27
C ALA A 66 -25.43 7.78 -60.85
N LEU A 67 -26.42 8.62 -60.61
CA LEU A 67 -26.71 9.26 -59.34
C LEU A 67 -27.79 8.49 -58.54
N GLU A 68 -28.71 7.76 -59.17
CA GLU A 68 -29.66 6.89 -58.49
C GLU A 68 -28.97 5.74 -57.76
N ASP A 69 -27.91 5.16 -58.34
CA ASP A 69 -27.10 4.13 -57.67
C ASP A 69 -26.40 4.65 -56.40
N ARG A 70 -25.92 5.93 -56.42
CA ARG A 70 -25.33 6.56 -55.25
C ARG A 70 -26.36 6.89 -54.19
N GLY A 71 -27.55 7.35 -54.54
CA GLY A 71 -28.63 7.58 -53.59
C GLY A 71 -29.06 6.29 -52.86
N THR A 72 -29.10 5.15 -53.57
CA THR A 72 -29.43 3.85 -53.01
C THR A 72 -28.35 3.34 -52.05
N ALA A 73 -27.07 3.58 -52.39
CA ALA A 73 -25.95 3.24 -51.51
C ALA A 73 -25.95 4.05 -50.20
N PHE A 74 -26.31 5.35 -50.32
CA PHE A 74 -26.44 6.26 -49.16
C PHE A 74 -27.60 5.83 -48.25
N SER A 75 -28.76 5.48 -48.81
CA SER A 75 -29.91 5.00 -48.03
C SER A 75 -29.56 3.71 -47.25
N ARG A 76 -28.88 2.76 -47.91
CA ARG A 76 -28.41 1.54 -47.24
C ARG A 76 -27.41 1.83 -46.13
N ALA A 77 -26.50 2.76 -46.35
CA ALA A 77 -25.52 3.14 -45.33
C ALA A 77 -26.19 3.86 -44.14
N LEU A 78 -27.20 4.71 -44.39
CA LEU A 78 -28.02 5.33 -43.34
C LEU A 78 -28.81 4.29 -42.51
N GLU A 79 -29.40 3.30 -43.18
CA GLU A 79 -30.08 2.20 -42.50
C GLU A 79 -29.11 1.40 -41.61
N THR A 80 -27.94 1.11 -42.16
CA THR A 80 -26.88 0.43 -41.37
C THR A 80 -26.47 1.26 -40.15
N LEU A 81 -26.19 2.55 -40.33
CA LEU A 81 -25.85 3.46 -39.23
C LEU A 81 -26.98 3.59 -38.20
N SER A 82 -28.22 3.62 -38.66
CA SER A 82 -29.40 3.66 -37.79
C SER A 82 -29.55 2.36 -36.97
N SER A 83 -29.29 1.22 -37.60
CA SER A 83 -29.31 -0.09 -36.91
C SER A 83 -28.17 -0.21 -35.88
N GLU A 84 -26.97 0.23 -36.23
CA GLU A 84 -25.83 0.27 -35.30
C GLU A 84 -26.11 1.19 -34.10
N LYS A 85 -26.68 2.38 -34.37
CA LYS A 85 -27.08 3.32 -33.30
C LYS A 85 -28.11 2.70 -32.36
N GLN A 86 -29.08 1.98 -32.91
CA GLN A 86 -30.12 1.31 -32.11
C GLN A 86 -29.48 0.20 -31.26
N ALA A 87 -28.63 -0.63 -31.83
CA ALA A 87 -27.93 -1.70 -31.12
C ALA A 87 -27.05 -1.14 -29.96
N LEU A 88 -26.37 -0.01 -30.20
CA LEU A 88 -25.60 0.70 -29.16
C LEU A 88 -26.51 1.26 -28.06
N ALA A 89 -27.68 1.80 -28.42
CA ALA A 89 -28.65 2.30 -27.44
C ALA A 89 -29.18 1.15 -26.54
N GLU A 90 -29.53 0.01 -27.14
CA GLU A 90 -29.94 -1.18 -26.39
C GLU A 90 -28.83 -1.70 -25.46
N THR A 91 -27.57 -1.64 -25.90
CA THR A 91 -26.42 -1.99 -25.08
C THR A 91 -26.27 -1.03 -23.90
N VAL A 92 -26.40 0.29 -24.13
CA VAL A 92 -26.36 1.30 -23.05
C VAL A 92 -27.46 1.06 -22.03
N ASP A 93 -28.67 0.75 -22.46
CA ASP A 93 -29.78 0.49 -21.54
C ASP A 93 -29.59 -0.81 -20.75
N THR A 94 -29.03 -1.83 -21.37
CA THR A 94 -28.64 -3.07 -20.68
C THR A 94 -27.57 -2.80 -19.60
N LEU A 95 -26.52 -2.02 -19.95
CA LEU A 95 -25.47 -1.65 -19.02
C LEU A 95 -26.01 -0.80 -17.87
N ARG A 96 -26.93 0.14 -18.13
CA ARG A 96 -27.60 0.93 -17.10
C ARG A 96 -28.39 0.06 -16.13
N ALA A 97 -29.17 -0.90 -16.67
CA ALA A 97 -29.89 -1.84 -15.83
C ALA A 97 -28.92 -2.67 -14.94
N ARG A 98 -27.78 -3.11 -15.50
CA ARG A 98 -26.77 -3.83 -14.74
C ARG A 98 -26.12 -2.97 -13.66
N ILE A 99 -25.81 -1.70 -13.97
CA ILE A 99 -25.31 -0.73 -12.97
C ILE A 99 -26.32 -0.60 -11.82
N GLY A 100 -27.60 -0.39 -12.12
CA GLY A 100 -28.66 -0.29 -11.09
C GLY A 100 -28.75 -1.54 -10.21
N THR A 101 -28.61 -2.72 -10.80
CA THR A 101 -28.56 -3.99 -10.03
C THR A 101 -27.33 -4.02 -9.11
N LEU A 102 -26.14 -3.70 -9.62
CA LEU A 102 -24.91 -3.69 -8.84
C LEU A 102 -24.94 -2.63 -7.72
N GLU A 103 -25.54 -1.49 -7.96
CA GLU A 103 -25.72 -0.45 -6.94
C GLU A 103 -26.66 -0.93 -5.82
N THR A 104 -27.71 -1.66 -6.17
CA THR A 104 -28.62 -2.27 -5.19
C THR A 104 -27.92 -3.35 -4.37
N GLU A 105 -27.19 -4.25 -5.03
CA GLU A 105 -26.40 -5.29 -4.37
C GLU A 105 -25.34 -4.68 -3.44
N LYS A 106 -24.65 -3.64 -3.91
CA LYS A 106 -23.67 -2.88 -3.10
C LYS A 106 -24.33 -2.26 -1.87
N ALA A 107 -25.50 -1.64 -2.03
CA ALA A 107 -26.23 -1.04 -0.91
C ALA A 107 -26.64 -2.10 0.11
N ALA A 108 -27.14 -3.25 -0.34
CA ALA A 108 -27.49 -4.36 0.53
C ALA A 108 -26.28 -4.93 1.29
N LEU A 109 -25.14 -5.11 0.60
CA LEU A 109 -23.90 -5.56 1.23
C LEU A 109 -23.36 -4.54 2.25
N THR A 110 -23.45 -3.25 1.92
CA THR A 110 -23.04 -2.17 2.82
C THR A 110 -23.92 -2.15 4.08
N ALA A 111 -25.23 -2.32 3.92
CA ALA A 111 -26.15 -2.41 5.06
C ALA A 111 -25.86 -3.64 5.92
N ALA A 112 -25.67 -4.82 5.30
CA ALA A 112 -25.32 -6.05 6.02
C ALA A 112 -23.94 -5.94 6.73
N GLN A 113 -22.98 -5.26 6.11
CA GLN A 113 -21.69 -4.98 6.74
C GLN A 113 -21.86 -4.05 7.95
N SER A 114 -22.66 -3.00 7.83
CA SER A 114 -22.96 -2.06 8.92
C SER A 114 -23.62 -2.78 10.10
N ASP A 115 -24.61 -3.63 9.83
CA ASP A 115 -25.29 -4.42 10.84
C ASP A 115 -24.35 -5.40 11.54
N ALA A 116 -23.47 -6.04 10.75
CA ALA A 116 -22.46 -6.94 11.29
C ALA A 116 -21.43 -6.24 12.19
N ILE A 117 -20.99 -5.03 11.78
CA ILE A 117 -20.10 -4.18 12.59
C ILE A 117 -20.81 -3.76 13.89
N ALA A 118 -22.06 -3.33 13.82
CA ALA A 118 -22.81 -2.91 15.01
C ALA A 118 -22.99 -4.07 16.02
N ARG A 119 -23.26 -5.29 15.51
CA ARG A 119 -23.32 -6.49 16.36
C ARG A 119 -21.97 -6.80 17.01
N LEU A 120 -20.90 -6.72 16.24
CA LEU A 120 -19.55 -6.95 16.76
C LEU A 120 -19.19 -5.89 17.82
N GLU A 121 -19.46 -4.61 17.56
CA GLU A 121 -19.25 -3.55 18.53
C GLU A 121 -20.01 -3.83 19.84
N PHE A 122 -21.26 -4.26 19.75
CA PHE A 122 -22.05 -4.60 20.92
C PHE A 122 -21.42 -5.76 21.70
N GLU A 123 -21.09 -6.85 21.02
CA GLU A 123 -20.47 -8.03 21.65
C GLU A 123 -19.12 -7.72 22.28
N GLU A 124 -18.31 -6.89 21.60
CA GLU A 124 -17.00 -6.50 22.12
C GLU A 124 -17.12 -5.59 23.34
N LYS A 125 -18.05 -4.61 23.33
CA LYS A 125 -18.33 -3.74 24.48
C LYS A 125 -18.82 -4.55 25.67
N GLU A 126 -19.70 -5.52 25.47
CA GLU A 126 -20.16 -6.41 26.54
C GLU A 126 -18.98 -7.20 27.15
N LYS A 127 -18.12 -7.77 26.31
CA LYS A 127 -16.93 -8.49 26.77
C LYS A 127 -15.97 -7.60 27.55
N ILE A 128 -15.74 -6.38 27.07
CA ILE A 128 -14.89 -5.40 27.75
C ILE A 128 -15.51 -4.99 29.09
N GLY A 129 -16.77 -4.59 29.07
CA GLY A 129 -17.49 -4.06 30.25
C GLY A 129 -17.68 -5.06 31.39
N THR A 130 -17.62 -6.38 31.09
CA THR A 130 -17.67 -7.48 32.07
C THR A 130 -16.30 -8.04 32.42
N SER A 131 -15.25 -7.63 31.75
CA SER A 131 -13.88 -8.12 31.94
C SER A 131 -13.21 -7.46 33.16
N ARG A 132 -12.21 -8.19 33.69
CA ARG A 132 -11.30 -7.66 34.74
C ARG A 132 -10.44 -6.47 34.23
N TYR A 133 -10.38 -6.24 32.93
CA TYR A 133 -9.58 -5.19 32.30
C TYR A 133 -10.32 -3.87 32.15
N TRP A 134 -11.56 -3.77 32.65
CA TRP A 134 -12.36 -2.56 32.64
C TRP A 134 -12.72 -2.13 34.04
N ASP A 135 -12.08 -1.08 34.52
CA ASP A 135 -12.44 -0.44 35.81
C ASP A 135 -13.11 0.91 35.54
N TYR A 136 -14.44 0.89 35.46
CA TYR A 136 -15.24 2.09 35.21
C TYR A 136 -14.96 3.21 36.23
N MET A 137 -14.90 2.87 37.53
CA MET A 137 -14.72 3.89 38.57
C MET A 137 -13.35 4.54 38.52
N TRP A 138 -12.32 3.74 38.26
CA TRP A 138 -10.98 4.25 38.07
C TRP A 138 -10.89 5.10 36.80
N TYR A 139 -11.49 4.64 35.67
CA TYR A 139 -11.42 5.30 34.39
C TYR A 139 -12.06 6.69 34.42
N ILE A 140 -13.31 6.83 34.93
CA ILE A 140 -13.97 8.13 35.02
C ILE A 140 -13.23 9.07 35.98
N LYS A 141 -12.70 8.56 37.09
CA LYS A 141 -11.92 9.37 38.03
C LYS A 141 -10.62 9.90 37.40
N THR A 142 -10.05 9.15 36.46
CA THR A 142 -8.77 9.48 35.85
C THR A 142 -8.92 10.42 34.65
N TYR A 143 -9.94 10.21 33.83
CA TYR A 143 -10.05 10.89 32.54
C TYR A 143 -11.32 11.70 32.33
N HIS A 144 -12.50 11.20 32.73
CA HIS A 144 -13.82 11.73 32.37
C HIS A 144 -14.81 11.71 33.55
N HIS A 145 -14.67 12.60 34.49
CA HIS A 145 -15.39 12.62 35.77
C HIS A 145 -16.93 12.69 35.68
N ASP A 146 -17.46 13.14 34.56
CA ASP A 146 -18.90 13.36 34.30
C ASP A 146 -19.55 12.24 33.48
N PHE A 147 -18.81 11.24 33.04
CA PHE A 147 -19.37 10.16 32.24
C PHE A 147 -20.15 9.15 33.11
N THR A 148 -21.29 8.69 32.59
CA THR A 148 -21.94 7.49 33.07
C THR A 148 -21.14 6.25 32.64
N ARG A 149 -21.42 5.10 33.29
CA ARG A 149 -20.74 3.83 32.95
C ARG A 149 -20.85 3.48 31.46
N ALA A 150 -22.04 3.68 30.88
CA ALA A 150 -22.27 3.38 29.47
C ALA A 150 -21.52 4.38 28.54
N GLN A 151 -21.51 5.66 28.87
CA GLN A 151 -20.77 6.68 28.11
C GLN A 151 -19.27 6.46 28.20
N ALA A 152 -18.74 6.12 29.37
CA ALA A 152 -17.33 5.85 29.55
C ALA A 152 -16.87 4.66 28.71
N LEU A 153 -17.63 3.57 28.70
CA LEU A 153 -17.31 2.38 27.91
C LEU A 153 -17.41 2.65 26.40
N ASP A 154 -18.47 3.36 25.97
CA ASP A 154 -18.65 3.70 24.56
C ASP A 154 -17.54 4.63 24.04
N TYR A 155 -17.22 5.67 24.82
CA TYR A 155 -16.14 6.60 24.48
C TYR A 155 -14.78 5.88 24.45
N TRP A 156 -14.46 5.10 25.48
CA TRP A 156 -13.19 4.37 25.51
C TRP A 156 -13.07 3.39 24.34
N TYR A 157 -14.13 2.65 24.05
CA TYR A 157 -14.18 1.71 22.93
C TYR A 157 -13.96 2.39 21.56
N ARG A 158 -14.52 3.58 21.36
CA ARG A 158 -14.41 4.30 20.07
C ARG A 158 -13.17 5.16 19.96
N THR A 159 -12.74 5.77 21.05
CA THR A 159 -11.77 6.88 21.06
C THR A 159 -10.66 6.71 22.08
N GLY A 160 -10.96 6.46 23.34
CA GLY A 160 -10.02 6.53 24.45
C GLY A 160 -8.79 5.65 24.27
N TRP A 161 -8.97 4.40 23.87
CA TRP A 161 -7.83 3.52 23.62
C TRP A 161 -6.92 3.99 22.47
N LYS A 162 -7.47 4.73 21.50
CA LYS A 162 -6.68 5.33 20.40
C LYS A 162 -5.84 6.51 20.87
N LEU A 163 -6.25 7.14 21.96
CA LEU A 163 -5.52 8.21 22.66
C LEU A 163 -4.58 7.67 23.76
N ASN A 164 -4.43 6.35 23.85
CA ASN A 164 -3.67 5.66 24.88
C ASN A 164 -4.23 5.84 26.30
N GLU A 165 -5.53 6.09 26.46
CA GLU A 165 -6.17 6.08 27.76
C GLU A 165 -6.30 4.66 28.28
N ASN A 166 -5.79 4.41 29.46
CA ASN A 166 -5.82 3.09 30.08
C ASN A 166 -7.23 2.77 30.60
N PRO A 167 -7.76 1.56 30.45
CA PRO A 167 -9.09 1.18 30.94
C PRO A 167 -9.11 0.83 32.42
N CYS A 168 -7.94 0.60 33.01
CA CYS A 168 -7.72 0.30 34.43
C CYS A 168 -6.25 0.58 34.81
N PRO A 169 -5.90 0.62 36.10
CA PRO A 169 -4.57 1.04 36.56
C PRO A 169 -3.41 0.11 36.19
N PHE A 170 -3.68 -1.11 35.77
CA PHE A 170 -2.67 -2.13 35.48
C PHE A 170 -2.55 -2.48 34.00
N ILE A 171 -3.20 -1.74 33.11
CA ILE A 171 -3.06 -1.89 31.67
C ILE A 171 -2.39 -0.66 31.10
N ASP A 172 -1.33 -0.87 30.35
CA ASP A 172 -0.73 0.13 29.47
C ASP A 172 -1.22 -0.08 28.03
N VAL A 173 -2.21 0.73 27.64
CA VAL A 173 -2.79 0.69 26.29
C VAL A 173 -1.74 1.01 25.24
N GLY A 174 -0.81 1.94 25.50
CA GLY A 174 0.25 2.29 24.58
C GLY A 174 1.17 1.11 24.26
N ALA A 175 1.59 0.39 25.31
CA ALA A 175 2.40 -0.81 25.16
C ALA A 175 1.66 -1.93 24.40
N ILE A 176 0.38 -2.18 24.74
CA ILE A 176 -0.40 -3.25 24.08
C ILE A 176 -0.67 -2.92 22.61
N ARG A 177 -0.93 -1.67 22.29
CA ARG A 177 -1.15 -1.22 20.90
C ARG A 177 0.04 -1.45 20.00
N SER A 178 1.25 -1.40 20.52
CA SER A 178 2.45 -1.71 19.74
C SER A 178 2.44 -3.15 19.20
N VAL A 179 1.71 -4.04 19.89
CA VAL A 179 1.57 -5.47 19.54
C VAL A 179 0.23 -5.76 18.85
N SER A 180 -0.87 -5.18 19.37
CA SER A 180 -2.23 -5.42 18.84
C SER A 180 -2.55 -4.64 17.55
N GLY A 181 -1.75 -3.63 17.21
CA GLY A 181 -1.99 -2.76 16.05
C GLY A 181 -3.35 -2.05 16.14
N ASN A 182 -4.21 -2.30 15.15
CA ASN A 182 -5.56 -1.73 15.06
C ASN A 182 -6.64 -2.57 15.78
N ILE A 183 -6.26 -3.57 16.57
CA ILE A 183 -7.21 -4.31 17.39
C ILE A 183 -7.33 -3.60 18.74
N ASN A 184 -8.57 -3.48 19.25
CA ASN A 184 -8.78 -2.93 20.58
C ASN A 184 -7.95 -3.70 21.62
N PRO A 185 -7.13 -3.02 22.44
CA PRO A 185 -6.18 -3.66 23.35
C PRO A 185 -6.83 -4.67 24.32
N VAL A 186 -8.00 -4.37 24.85
CA VAL A 186 -8.69 -5.29 25.77
C VAL A 186 -9.24 -6.51 25.03
N ILE A 187 -9.78 -6.31 23.82
CA ILE A 187 -10.23 -7.43 22.99
C ILE A 187 -9.05 -8.32 22.58
N PHE A 188 -7.90 -7.73 22.28
CA PHE A 188 -6.67 -8.48 22.03
C PHE A 188 -6.28 -9.34 23.24
N LEU A 189 -6.27 -8.75 24.44
CA LEU A 189 -5.97 -9.47 25.69
C LEU A 189 -6.97 -10.60 25.98
N LEU A 190 -8.26 -10.36 25.77
CA LEU A 190 -9.31 -11.37 25.97
C LEU A 190 -9.25 -12.53 24.96
N GLY A 191 -8.67 -12.29 23.79
CA GLY A 191 -8.47 -13.30 22.75
C GLY A 191 -7.14 -14.06 22.84
N SER A 192 -6.19 -13.57 23.62
CA SER A 192 -4.89 -14.22 23.81
C SER A 192 -4.97 -15.25 24.95
N ASN A 193 -4.44 -16.46 24.71
CA ASN A 193 -4.37 -17.52 25.72
C ASN A 193 -3.24 -17.31 26.76
N THR A 194 -2.59 -16.16 26.76
CA THR A 194 -1.45 -15.83 27.61
C THR A 194 -1.88 -14.91 28.76
N ASP A 195 -1.35 -15.15 29.94
CA ASP A 195 -1.57 -14.28 31.11
C ASP A 195 -0.67 -13.04 31.01
N TRP A 196 -1.05 -12.14 30.08
CA TRP A 196 -0.32 -10.91 29.77
C TRP A 196 -0.25 -9.92 30.93
N VAL A 197 -0.99 -10.15 32.01
CA VAL A 197 -1.06 -9.23 33.16
C VAL A 197 0.27 -9.10 33.90
N THR A 198 1.10 -10.13 33.87
CA THR A 198 2.43 -10.13 34.48
C THR A 198 3.49 -9.43 33.61
N HIS A 199 3.17 -9.13 32.37
CA HIS A 199 4.11 -8.56 31.38
C HIS A 199 3.81 -7.11 30.99
N LEU A 200 2.70 -6.52 31.46
CA LEU A 200 2.24 -5.21 31.01
C LEU A 200 2.91 -4.01 31.68
N THR A 201 3.68 -4.21 32.74
CA THR A 201 4.47 -3.16 33.39
C THR A 201 5.93 -3.12 32.97
N ALA A 202 6.40 -4.14 32.24
CA ALA A 202 7.70 -4.17 31.58
C ALA A 202 7.49 -4.45 30.10
N ASN A 203 8.19 -3.75 29.23
CA ASN A 203 8.18 -4.06 27.80
C ASN A 203 8.67 -5.52 27.63
N PRO A 204 7.83 -6.49 27.27
CA PRO A 204 8.25 -7.89 27.21
C PRO A 204 9.30 -8.15 26.14
N TYR A 205 9.53 -7.16 25.26
CA TYR A 205 10.55 -7.20 24.22
C TYR A 205 11.91 -6.62 24.70
N GLU A 206 11.95 -5.72 25.70
CA GLU A 206 13.23 -5.17 26.15
C GLU A 206 14.14 -6.25 26.74
N ASP A 207 13.64 -7.10 27.61
CA ASP A 207 14.44 -8.18 28.20
C ASP A 207 14.84 -9.26 27.18
N ARG A 208 13.95 -9.56 26.22
CA ARG A 208 14.25 -10.53 25.15
C ARG A 208 15.21 -9.99 24.09
N ILE A 209 15.16 -8.69 23.80
CA ILE A 209 16.04 -8.05 22.81
C ILE A 209 17.50 -8.20 23.22
N GLU A 210 17.84 -7.97 24.47
CA GLU A 210 19.22 -8.12 24.95
C GLU A 210 19.70 -9.56 24.82
N GLU A 211 18.89 -10.54 25.16
CA GLU A 211 19.21 -11.96 25.00
C GLU A 211 19.37 -12.36 23.53
N HIS A 212 18.52 -11.87 22.64
CA HIS A 212 18.61 -12.12 21.19
C HIS A 212 19.87 -11.47 20.60
N VAL A 213 20.19 -10.24 21.00
CA VAL A 213 21.40 -9.54 20.60
C VAL A 213 22.64 -10.26 21.08
N GLU A 214 22.65 -10.75 22.32
CA GLU A 214 23.81 -11.46 22.86
C GLU A 214 24.00 -12.81 22.14
N ARG A 215 22.94 -13.57 21.92
CA ARG A 215 22.98 -14.82 21.12
C ARG A 215 23.49 -14.54 19.69
N TYR A 216 23.02 -13.48 19.06
CA TYR A 216 23.51 -13.06 17.75
C TYR A 216 25.01 -12.74 17.80
N ARG A 217 25.47 -11.96 18.78
CA ARG A 217 26.88 -11.59 18.92
C ARG A 217 27.77 -12.82 19.11
N GLU A 218 27.36 -13.78 19.92
CA GLU A 218 28.10 -15.02 20.11
C GLU A 218 28.13 -15.86 18.83
N ALA A 219 27.01 -16.05 18.17
CA ALA A 219 26.92 -16.78 16.92
C ALA A 219 27.71 -16.10 15.79
N LYS A 220 27.70 -14.77 15.75
CA LYS A 220 28.50 -13.95 14.82
C LYS A 220 30.02 -14.16 15.00
N LYS A 221 30.51 -14.30 16.23
CA LYS A 221 31.92 -14.61 16.50
C LYS A 221 32.34 -15.96 15.94
N ALA A 222 31.42 -16.94 15.94
CA ALA A 222 31.69 -18.29 15.49
C ALA A 222 31.51 -18.48 13.97
N ARG A 223 30.95 -17.51 13.24
CA ARG A 223 30.69 -17.62 11.81
C ARG A 223 31.99 -17.68 10.99
N THR A 224 32.00 -18.51 9.97
CA THR A 224 33.14 -18.64 9.04
C THR A 224 33.03 -17.71 7.83
N LYS A 225 31.81 -17.27 7.51
CA LYS A 225 31.52 -16.40 6.36
C LYS A 225 30.41 -15.41 6.71
N CYS A 226 30.56 -14.17 6.25
CA CYS A 226 29.49 -13.18 6.22
C CYS A 226 28.76 -13.30 4.88
N GLU A 227 27.44 -13.45 4.91
CA GLU A 227 26.63 -13.53 3.70
C GLU A 227 26.30 -12.16 3.13
N GLY A 228 26.04 -11.16 3.99
CA GLY A 228 25.65 -9.82 3.56
C GLY A 228 25.44 -8.88 4.72
N ALA A 229 24.87 -7.72 4.45
CA ALA A 229 24.51 -6.74 5.46
C ALA A 229 23.01 -6.41 5.42
N VAL A 230 22.34 -6.51 6.58
CA VAL A 230 21.07 -5.84 6.84
C VAL A 230 21.39 -4.40 7.21
N TYR A 231 20.73 -3.44 6.60
CA TYR A 231 21.02 -2.06 6.91
C TYR A 231 19.78 -1.17 6.85
N THR A 232 19.85 -0.07 7.55
CA THR A 232 18.82 0.97 7.58
C THR A 232 19.46 2.34 7.72
N CYS A 233 18.67 3.39 7.50
CA CYS A 233 19.09 4.76 7.72
C CYS A 233 17.97 5.53 8.41
N VAL A 234 18.24 6.07 9.58
CA VAL A 234 17.32 6.89 10.36
C VAL A 234 17.91 8.28 10.53
N THR A 235 17.21 9.27 9.97
CA THR A 235 17.62 10.67 9.93
C THR A 235 16.57 11.57 10.57
N GLY A 236 17.01 12.63 11.23
CA GLY A 236 16.13 13.57 11.90
C GLY A 236 15.38 12.92 13.07
N GLN A 237 14.12 13.32 13.27
CA GLN A 237 13.25 12.80 14.35
C GLN A 237 12.09 11.95 13.83
N TYR A 238 12.24 11.35 12.65
CA TYR A 238 11.13 10.69 11.95
C TYR A 238 10.70 9.36 12.59
N ASP A 239 11.65 8.53 13.03
CA ASP A 239 11.36 7.24 13.65
C ASP A 239 11.81 7.21 15.12
N SER A 240 11.02 6.53 15.96
CA SER A 240 11.40 6.28 17.35
C SER A 240 12.58 5.29 17.40
N MET A 241 13.65 5.65 18.10
CA MET A 241 14.81 4.80 18.26
C MET A 241 14.50 3.48 18.98
N ALA A 242 13.43 3.44 19.78
CA ALA A 242 12.97 2.21 20.42
C ALA A 242 12.57 1.11 19.39
N HIS A 243 12.13 1.50 18.21
CA HIS A 243 11.75 0.56 17.15
C HIS A 243 12.95 -0.17 16.54
N LEU A 244 14.12 0.49 16.45
CA LEU A 244 15.34 -0.12 15.92
C LEU A 244 15.93 -1.22 16.81
N LYS A 245 15.60 -1.23 18.09
CA LYS A 245 16.02 -2.31 19.02
C LYS A 245 15.26 -3.63 18.79
N SER A 246 14.18 -3.62 18.04
CA SER A 246 13.14 -4.65 18.09
C SER A 246 13.22 -5.74 17.03
N HIS A 247 14.37 -5.99 16.39
CA HIS A 247 14.49 -7.19 15.56
C HIS A 247 14.46 -8.43 16.45
N GLU A 248 13.37 -9.19 16.35
CA GLU A 248 13.20 -10.41 17.13
C GLU A 248 14.03 -11.57 16.57
N TYR A 249 14.25 -11.57 15.25
CA TYR A 249 15.18 -12.50 14.62
C TYR A 249 16.40 -11.76 14.06
N LEU A 250 17.58 -12.24 14.45
CA LEU A 250 18.86 -11.75 13.98
C LEU A 250 19.65 -12.91 13.35
N ASP A 251 19.86 -12.87 12.06
CA ASP A 251 20.62 -13.90 11.36
C ASP A 251 22.13 -13.68 11.59
N PRO A 252 22.84 -14.66 12.21
CA PRO A 252 24.26 -14.49 12.56
C PRO A 252 25.19 -14.46 11.35
N ALA A 253 24.74 -14.90 10.18
CA ALA A 253 25.53 -14.81 8.94
C ALA A 253 25.50 -13.41 8.32
N TRP A 254 24.67 -12.50 8.83
CA TRP A 254 24.55 -11.14 8.33
C TRP A 254 25.06 -10.11 9.35
N ASP A 255 25.62 -9.01 8.87
CA ASP A 255 25.94 -7.84 9.68
C ASP A 255 24.74 -6.88 9.69
N TYR A 256 24.60 -6.12 10.79
CA TYR A 256 23.53 -5.13 10.95
C TYR A 256 24.15 -3.74 11.05
N ILE A 257 23.75 -2.84 10.13
CA ILE A 257 24.38 -1.51 9.99
C ILE A 257 23.30 -0.43 10.03
N LEU A 258 23.45 0.54 10.93
CA LEU A 258 22.57 1.69 11.06
C LEU A 258 23.31 2.95 10.65
N TYR A 259 22.85 3.64 9.62
CA TYR A 259 23.28 4.98 9.28
C TYR A 259 22.38 6.01 9.97
N THR A 260 22.97 7.04 10.59
CA THR A 260 22.19 8.04 11.32
C THR A 260 22.95 9.36 11.48
N ASP A 261 22.18 10.44 11.73
CA ASP A 261 22.69 11.75 12.16
C ASP A 261 22.56 11.96 13.69
N ASN A 262 22.12 10.95 14.45
CA ASN A 262 21.93 11.03 15.89
C ASN A 262 23.26 10.93 16.62
N GLU A 263 23.72 12.05 17.20
CA GLU A 263 25.01 12.15 17.89
C GLU A 263 25.18 11.17 19.06
N SER A 264 24.11 10.91 19.81
CA SER A 264 24.16 9.97 20.95
C SER A 264 24.44 8.55 20.49
N LEU A 265 23.82 8.12 19.40
CA LEU A 265 24.05 6.81 18.80
C LEU A 265 25.44 6.71 18.18
N LEU A 266 25.87 7.74 17.48
CA LEU A 266 27.20 7.80 16.88
C LEU A 266 28.28 7.67 17.96
N SER A 267 28.08 8.34 19.09
CA SER A 267 29.01 8.25 20.24
C SER A 267 29.01 6.86 20.89
N ALA A 268 27.91 6.16 20.86
CA ALA A 268 27.79 4.80 21.40
C ALA A 268 28.39 3.73 20.45
N HIS A 269 28.56 4.02 19.17
CA HIS A 269 29.04 3.13 18.09
C HIS A 269 28.20 1.88 17.84
N THR A 270 27.39 1.46 18.79
CA THR A 270 26.49 0.30 18.67
C THR A 270 25.14 0.58 19.29
N TYR A 271 24.08 -0.01 18.70
CA TYR A 271 22.72 0.05 19.23
C TYR A 271 22.01 -1.29 19.02
N GLY A 272 21.85 -2.07 20.08
CA GLY A 272 21.41 -3.46 19.95
C GLY A 272 22.39 -4.26 19.08
N ALA A 273 21.90 -4.85 18.00
CA ALA A 273 22.71 -5.57 17.02
C ALA A 273 23.39 -4.66 15.98
N TRP A 274 22.99 -3.40 15.93
CA TRP A 274 23.42 -2.46 14.90
C TRP A 274 24.83 -1.91 15.17
N ASP A 275 25.67 -1.93 14.12
CA ASP A 275 26.90 -1.15 14.00
C ASP A 275 26.51 0.24 13.49
N VAL A 276 26.69 1.26 14.33
CA VAL A 276 26.20 2.62 14.05
C VAL A 276 27.26 3.40 13.28
N ARG A 277 26.82 3.98 12.16
CA ARG A 277 27.69 4.75 11.26
C ARG A 277 27.09 6.11 10.96
N PRO A 278 27.94 7.13 10.70
CA PRO A 278 27.47 8.43 10.25
C PRO A 278 26.87 8.33 8.85
N LEU A 279 26.09 9.35 8.50
CA LEU A 279 25.59 9.48 7.13
C LEU A 279 26.74 9.67 6.16
N GLU A 280 26.71 8.94 5.04
CA GLU A 280 27.65 9.15 3.91
C GLU A 280 27.11 10.20 2.92
N TYR A 281 25.83 10.50 3.00
CA TYR A 281 25.18 11.52 2.20
C TYR A 281 24.22 12.34 3.08
N ASP A 282 24.50 13.64 3.18
CA ASP A 282 23.73 14.61 3.97
C ASP A 282 23.67 15.95 3.20
N ARG A 283 23.01 15.97 2.04
CA ARG A 283 22.98 17.13 1.14
C ARG A 283 21.58 17.65 0.83
N LEU A 284 20.56 16.89 1.20
CA LEU A 284 19.15 17.17 0.93
C LEU A 284 18.34 17.15 2.22
N ASP A 285 17.02 17.09 2.09
CA ASP A 285 16.15 16.90 3.25
C ASP A 285 16.36 15.51 3.89
N PRO A 286 16.03 15.35 5.19
CA PRO A 286 16.28 14.09 5.90
C PRO A 286 15.70 12.86 5.20
N VAL A 287 14.52 12.97 4.58
CA VAL A 287 13.89 11.84 3.89
C VAL A 287 14.72 11.45 2.67
N ARG A 288 15.13 12.40 1.85
CA ARG A 288 15.99 12.11 0.68
C ARG A 288 17.37 11.61 1.09
N ASN A 289 17.95 12.14 2.16
CA ASN A 289 19.20 11.61 2.69
C ASN A 289 19.09 10.14 3.07
N SER A 290 18.00 9.74 3.75
CA SER A 290 17.70 8.33 4.01
C SER A 290 17.50 7.51 2.72
N ARG A 291 16.79 8.05 1.73
CA ARG A 291 16.57 7.38 0.44
C ARG A 291 17.84 7.20 -0.38
N TRP A 292 18.78 8.13 -0.27
CA TRP A 292 20.09 7.94 -0.88
C TRP A 292 20.80 6.72 -0.30
N HIS A 293 20.82 6.57 1.03
CA HIS A 293 21.39 5.38 1.67
C HIS A 293 20.67 4.10 1.23
N LYS A 294 19.36 4.17 1.08
CA LYS A 294 18.55 3.04 0.61
C LYS A 294 18.92 2.60 -0.82
N THR A 295 19.20 3.54 -1.71
CA THR A 295 19.47 3.27 -3.12
C THR A 295 20.93 3.03 -3.45
N HIS A 296 21.89 3.32 -2.55
CA HIS A 296 23.32 3.21 -2.83
C HIS A 296 24.09 2.16 -1.99
N PRO A 297 23.57 0.94 -1.82
CA PRO A 297 24.33 -0.10 -1.09
C PRO A 297 25.63 -0.46 -1.79
N HIS A 298 25.72 -0.34 -3.11
CA HIS A 298 26.93 -0.58 -3.88
C HIS A 298 28.06 0.40 -3.54
N VAL A 299 27.74 1.58 -3.00
CA VAL A 299 28.71 2.56 -2.48
C VAL A 299 29.00 2.30 -1.00
N LEU A 300 27.92 2.11 -0.21
CA LEU A 300 28.01 2.01 1.25
C LEU A 300 28.58 0.69 1.75
N LEU A 301 28.30 -0.39 1.04
CA LEU A 301 28.51 -1.76 1.49
C LEU A 301 29.44 -2.54 0.56
N GLN A 302 30.49 -1.88 0.06
CA GLN A 302 31.43 -2.44 -0.94
C GLN A 302 32.07 -3.77 -0.52
N HIS A 303 32.17 -4.03 0.79
CA HIS A 303 32.76 -5.27 1.32
C HIS A 303 31.79 -6.46 1.31
N TYR A 304 30.50 -6.23 1.02
CA TYR A 304 29.46 -7.25 0.93
C TYR A 304 29.03 -7.46 -0.51
N ASP A 305 28.60 -8.67 -0.86
CA ASP A 305 28.08 -8.97 -2.18
C ASP A 305 26.57 -8.74 -2.32
N GLN A 306 25.89 -8.72 -1.17
CA GLN A 306 24.45 -8.55 -1.10
C GLN A 306 24.04 -7.75 0.13
N SER A 307 22.91 -7.12 0.04
CA SER A 307 22.36 -6.26 1.08
C SER A 307 20.86 -6.44 1.23
N LEU A 308 20.39 -6.25 2.45
CA LEU A 308 19.00 -6.24 2.82
C LEU A 308 18.69 -4.91 3.52
N TRP A 309 17.96 -4.04 2.84
CA TRP A 309 17.36 -2.87 3.48
C TRP A 309 16.13 -3.26 4.27
N ALA A 310 16.00 -2.75 5.46
CA ALA A 310 14.76 -2.77 6.22
C ALA A 310 14.47 -1.35 6.73
N ASP A 311 13.26 -0.82 6.47
CA ASP A 311 12.85 0.46 7.05
C ASP A 311 12.90 0.36 8.58
N GLY A 312 13.25 1.43 9.28
CA GLY A 312 13.46 1.43 10.74
C GLY A 312 12.25 1.00 11.57
N ASN A 313 11.07 1.00 10.98
CA ASN A 313 9.83 0.55 11.61
C ASN A 313 9.43 -0.90 11.26
N VAL A 314 10.26 -1.64 10.52
CA VAL A 314 10.01 -3.05 10.18
C VAL A 314 10.80 -3.95 11.11
N ASN A 315 10.13 -4.85 11.79
CA ASN A 315 10.73 -5.92 12.60
C ASN A 315 10.67 -7.24 11.84
N ILE A 316 11.81 -7.92 11.73
CA ILE A 316 11.93 -9.27 11.17
C ILE A 316 11.77 -10.24 12.34
N LEU A 317 10.75 -11.11 12.28
CA LEU A 317 10.38 -12.01 13.38
C LEU A 317 10.97 -13.42 13.23
N THR A 318 11.18 -13.87 11.99
CA THR A 318 11.66 -15.22 11.69
C THR A 318 12.79 -15.22 10.67
N ASP A 319 13.35 -16.38 10.40
CA ASP A 319 14.38 -16.58 9.38
C ASP A 319 13.84 -16.69 7.93
N PHE A 320 12.53 -16.56 7.73
CA PHE A 320 11.85 -16.75 6.45
C PHE A 320 12.56 -16.04 5.29
N LEU A 321 12.84 -14.75 5.44
CA LEU A 321 13.45 -13.96 4.36
C LEU A 321 14.88 -14.42 4.05
N PHE A 322 15.65 -14.75 5.08
CA PHE A 322 17.02 -15.23 4.92
C PHE A 322 17.05 -16.62 4.27
N GLN A 323 16.12 -17.51 4.62
CA GLN A 323 15.96 -18.80 3.98
C GLN A 323 15.54 -18.65 2.51
N LYS A 324 14.59 -17.75 2.23
CA LYS A 324 14.18 -17.43 0.86
C LYS A 324 15.36 -16.94 0.01
N ILE A 325 16.16 -16.02 0.54
CA ILE A 325 17.38 -15.50 -0.13
C ILE A 325 18.39 -16.61 -0.41
N ARG A 326 18.55 -17.57 0.49
CA ARG A 326 19.47 -18.70 0.35
C ARG A 326 19.01 -19.75 -0.65
N THR A 327 17.71 -19.99 -0.72
CA THR A 327 17.13 -21.09 -1.52
C THR A 327 16.70 -20.64 -2.91
N GLU A 328 16.30 -19.38 -3.07
CA GLU A 328 15.86 -18.80 -4.32
C GLU A 328 16.89 -17.78 -4.83
N HIS A 329 17.44 -17.99 -6.00
CA HIS A 329 18.50 -17.13 -6.56
C HIS A 329 17.89 -15.85 -7.17
N HIS A 330 17.61 -14.86 -6.33
CA HIS A 330 17.16 -13.54 -6.75
C HIS A 330 18.30 -12.51 -6.74
N ASP A 331 18.32 -11.61 -7.71
CA ASP A 331 19.19 -10.43 -7.69
C ASP A 331 18.50 -9.24 -7.00
N LEU A 332 17.17 -9.22 -7.02
CA LEU A 332 16.30 -8.21 -6.39
C LEU A 332 15.07 -8.90 -5.81
N LEU A 333 14.69 -8.54 -4.59
CA LEU A 333 13.49 -9.06 -3.95
C LEU A 333 12.84 -8.00 -3.07
N ILE A 334 11.55 -7.72 -3.30
CA ILE A 334 10.81 -6.61 -2.72
C ILE A 334 9.39 -7.07 -2.38
N PRO A 335 8.77 -6.67 -1.25
CA PRO A 335 7.37 -7.03 -0.99
C PRO A 335 6.42 -6.34 -1.96
N ARG A 336 5.30 -7.01 -2.27
CA ARG A 336 4.18 -6.38 -2.98
C ARG A 336 3.54 -5.31 -2.12
N HIS A 337 3.00 -4.30 -2.75
CA HIS A 337 2.23 -3.28 -2.02
C HIS A 337 0.91 -3.86 -1.49
N PHE A 338 0.58 -3.56 -0.23
CA PHE A 338 -0.54 -4.20 0.49
C PHE A 338 -1.94 -3.81 -0.06
N ALA A 339 -2.09 -2.65 -0.68
CA ALA A 339 -3.40 -2.09 -1.03
C ALA A 339 -3.57 -1.72 -2.50
N ARG A 340 -2.50 -1.46 -3.23
CA ARG A 340 -2.54 -0.91 -4.60
C ARG A 340 -1.61 -1.65 -5.54
N THR A 341 -1.98 -1.63 -6.81
CA THR A 341 -1.20 -2.21 -7.92
C THR A 341 -0.88 -1.18 -9.01
N CYS A 342 -1.16 0.10 -8.74
CA CYS A 342 -1.04 1.16 -9.72
C CYS A 342 -0.41 2.40 -9.09
N ILE A 343 0.70 2.89 -9.67
CA ILE A 343 1.37 4.10 -9.18
C ILE A 343 0.47 5.33 -9.26
N TYR A 344 -0.42 5.40 -10.25
CA TYR A 344 -1.34 6.55 -10.38
C TYR A 344 -2.36 6.61 -9.24
N GLN A 345 -2.75 5.45 -8.70
CA GLN A 345 -3.59 5.38 -7.49
C GLN A 345 -2.76 5.72 -6.24
N GLU A 346 -1.51 5.27 -6.19
CA GLU A 346 -0.59 5.64 -5.11
C GLU A 346 -0.31 7.13 -5.08
N ALA A 347 -0.01 7.74 -6.22
CA ALA A 347 0.19 9.18 -6.35
C ALA A 347 -1.02 9.99 -5.87
N ALA A 348 -2.23 9.55 -6.21
CA ALA A 348 -3.47 10.18 -5.70
C ALA A 348 -3.58 10.06 -4.19
N ALA A 349 -3.25 8.90 -3.61
CA ALA A 349 -3.27 8.68 -2.17
C ALA A 349 -2.21 9.51 -1.43
N VAL A 350 -0.99 9.61 -1.97
CA VAL A 350 0.11 10.44 -1.44
C VAL A 350 -0.31 11.91 -1.35
N LYS A 351 -0.92 12.44 -2.43
CA LYS A 351 -1.43 13.82 -2.45
C LYS A 351 -2.59 14.03 -1.48
N ALA A 352 -3.55 13.12 -1.45
CA ALA A 352 -4.71 13.20 -0.54
C ALA A 352 -4.30 13.15 0.93
N ALA A 353 -3.24 12.43 1.26
CA ALA A 353 -2.70 12.33 2.62
C ALA A 353 -1.69 13.44 2.97
N GLY A 354 -1.35 14.34 2.03
CA GLY A 354 -0.38 15.42 2.25
C GLY A 354 1.04 14.93 2.57
N ILE A 355 1.42 13.76 2.06
CA ILE A 355 2.71 13.10 2.38
C ILE A 355 3.87 13.78 1.66
N ASP A 356 3.63 14.33 0.46
CA ASP A 356 4.64 15.01 -0.33
C ASP A 356 4.04 16.18 -1.12
N ASP A 357 4.90 17.01 -1.71
CA ASP A 357 4.50 18.15 -2.54
C ASP A 357 3.69 17.66 -3.77
N PRO A 358 2.42 18.06 -3.90
CA PRO A 358 1.58 17.66 -5.02
C PRO A 358 2.18 18.01 -6.40
N ALA A 359 2.92 19.12 -6.49
CA ALA A 359 3.53 19.54 -7.75
C ALA A 359 4.65 18.60 -8.20
N LEU A 360 5.46 18.10 -7.26
CA LEU A 360 6.51 17.11 -7.55
C LEU A 360 5.90 15.75 -7.93
N VAL A 361 4.86 15.33 -7.21
CA VAL A 361 4.13 14.09 -7.53
C VAL A 361 3.48 14.17 -8.91
N ASP A 362 2.84 15.29 -9.24
CA ASP A 362 2.21 15.48 -10.56
C ASP A 362 3.24 15.54 -11.70
N ALA A 363 4.41 16.14 -11.47
CA ALA A 363 5.50 16.19 -12.45
C ALA A 363 6.06 14.78 -12.73
N GLU A 364 6.22 13.95 -11.70
CA GLU A 364 6.64 12.55 -11.83
C GLU A 364 5.63 11.74 -12.64
N VAL A 365 4.36 11.78 -12.24
CA VAL A 365 3.26 11.11 -12.94
C VAL A 365 3.13 11.56 -14.40
N ALA A 366 3.35 12.84 -14.68
CA ALA A 366 3.32 13.36 -16.05
C ALA A 366 4.45 12.78 -16.92
N LEU A 367 5.66 12.69 -16.37
CA LEU A 367 6.80 12.07 -17.04
C LEU A 367 6.54 10.59 -17.35
N GLU A 368 6.04 9.82 -16.38
CA GLU A 368 5.75 8.40 -16.54
C GLU A 368 4.67 8.13 -17.57
N LYS A 369 3.60 8.93 -17.56
CA LYS A 369 2.54 8.87 -18.59
C LYS A 369 3.07 9.22 -19.97
N ALA A 370 3.92 10.25 -20.08
CA ALA A 370 4.51 10.64 -21.35
C ALA A 370 5.44 9.56 -21.91
N ALA A 371 6.10 8.78 -21.05
CA ALA A 371 6.89 7.61 -21.42
C ALA A 371 6.03 6.40 -21.84
N GLY A 372 4.71 6.45 -21.64
CA GLY A 372 3.80 5.34 -21.94
C GLY A 372 3.71 4.27 -20.87
N PHE A 373 4.08 4.59 -19.62
CA PHE A 373 4.01 3.63 -18.52
C PHE A 373 2.55 3.19 -18.26
N PRO A 374 2.25 1.87 -18.30
CA PRO A 374 0.89 1.40 -18.22
C PRO A 374 0.33 1.49 -16.79
N ALA A 375 -0.96 1.72 -16.68
CA ALA A 375 -1.68 1.59 -15.41
C ALA A 375 -1.70 0.13 -14.96
N ASN A 376 -1.70 -0.07 -13.64
CA ASN A 376 -1.77 -1.41 -13.00
C ASN A 376 -0.61 -2.36 -13.37
N TYR A 377 0.56 -1.81 -13.62
CA TYR A 377 1.78 -2.60 -13.86
C TYR A 377 2.21 -3.42 -12.64
N GLY A 378 1.67 -3.11 -11.48
CA GLY A 378 2.09 -3.61 -10.18
C GLY A 378 2.73 -2.51 -9.35
N LEU A 379 2.79 -2.72 -8.03
CA LEU A 379 3.40 -1.81 -7.09
C LEU A 379 4.09 -2.59 -5.96
N ASN A 380 5.27 -2.14 -5.57
CA ASN A 380 6.01 -2.67 -4.44
C ASN A 380 5.88 -1.77 -3.22
N GLU A 381 5.91 -2.36 -2.03
CA GLU A 381 6.17 -1.67 -0.77
C GLU A 381 7.68 -1.75 -0.49
N THR A 382 8.36 -0.61 -0.51
CA THR A 382 9.83 -0.57 -0.48
C THR A 382 10.42 -0.65 0.94
N ASN A 383 9.64 -1.11 1.90
CA ASN A 383 10.04 -1.21 3.30
C ASN A 383 11.07 -2.34 3.58
N ILE A 384 11.10 -3.36 2.72
CA ILE A 384 12.15 -4.39 2.66
C ILE A 384 12.70 -4.40 1.23
N LEU A 385 14.03 -4.52 1.10
CA LEU A 385 14.68 -4.52 -0.21
C LEU A 385 15.96 -5.35 -0.18
N TYR A 386 15.89 -6.58 -0.67
CA TYR A 386 17.07 -7.41 -0.87
C TYR A 386 17.67 -7.17 -2.26
N ARG A 387 19.01 -7.14 -2.34
CA ARG A 387 19.75 -6.90 -3.59
C ARG A 387 21.11 -7.59 -3.58
N ARG A 388 21.48 -8.16 -4.72
CA ARG A 388 22.89 -8.39 -5.07
C ARG A 388 23.46 -7.10 -5.65
N HIS A 389 23.81 -6.19 -4.77
CA HIS A 389 24.11 -4.79 -5.09
C HIS A 389 25.43 -4.56 -5.85
N LYS A 390 26.22 -5.63 -6.12
CA LYS A 390 27.37 -5.58 -7.04
C LYS A 390 27.00 -5.96 -8.48
N ASN A 391 25.79 -6.47 -8.73
CA ASN A 391 25.32 -6.71 -10.08
C ASN A 391 25.15 -5.37 -10.81
N PRO A 392 25.83 -5.17 -11.98
CA PRO A 392 25.75 -3.90 -12.73
C PRO A 392 24.33 -3.49 -13.11
N GLU A 393 23.45 -4.45 -13.43
CA GLU A 393 22.05 -4.16 -13.76
C GLU A 393 21.29 -3.63 -12.52
N ILE A 394 21.56 -4.18 -11.35
CA ILE A 394 20.99 -3.68 -10.09
C ILE A 394 21.53 -2.29 -9.75
N ILE A 395 22.84 -2.04 -9.96
CA ILE A 395 23.42 -0.72 -9.75
C ILE A 395 22.72 0.30 -10.63
N GLN A 396 22.63 0.04 -11.94
CA GLN A 396 21.97 0.93 -12.88
C GLN A 396 20.51 1.22 -12.48
N LEU A 397 19.77 0.19 -12.09
CA LEU A 397 18.38 0.33 -11.64
C LEU A 397 18.28 1.22 -10.39
N MET A 398 19.20 1.06 -9.43
CA MET A 398 19.24 1.87 -8.21
C MET A 398 19.61 3.32 -8.48
N ASP A 399 20.56 3.58 -9.37
CA ASP A 399 20.99 4.92 -9.76
C ASP A 399 19.86 5.67 -10.50
N GLU A 400 19.17 4.99 -11.43
CA GLU A 400 18.01 5.57 -12.10
C GLU A 400 16.85 5.82 -11.13
N TRP A 401 16.62 4.93 -10.17
CA TRP A 401 15.61 5.12 -9.13
C TRP A 401 15.95 6.31 -8.24
N TRP A 402 17.21 6.45 -7.83
CA TRP A 402 17.67 7.62 -7.08
C TRP A 402 17.45 8.92 -7.86
N ALA A 403 17.82 8.95 -9.14
CA ALA A 403 17.65 10.13 -9.98
C ALA A 403 16.19 10.63 -10.04
N MET A 404 15.23 9.70 -9.96
CA MET A 404 13.80 10.06 -9.84
C MET A 404 13.48 10.66 -8.46
N ILE A 405 13.91 10.01 -7.37
CA ILE A 405 13.68 10.47 -5.99
C ILE A 405 14.33 11.83 -5.73
N GLU A 406 15.53 12.04 -6.25
CA GLU A 406 16.26 13.31 -6.10
C GLU A 406 15.52 14.47 -6.76
N LYS A 407 14.96 14.21 -7.93
CA LYS A 407 14.38 15.27 -8.78
C LYS A 407 12.88 15.48 -8.58
N TYR A 408 12.14 14.43 -8.25
CA TYR A 408 10.68 14.43 -8.16
C TYR A 408 10.20 14.13 -6.73
N SER A 409 9.23 13.25 -6.60
CA SER A 409 8.71 12.87 -5.28
C SER A 409 9.75 12.12 -4.45
N LYS A 410 9.84 12.47 -3.16
CA LYS A 410 10.62 11.71 -2.19
C LYS A 410 9.96 10.38 -1.78
N ARG A 411 8.76 10.09 -2.31
CA ARG A 411 8.08 8.82 -2.14
C ARG A 411 8.64 7.79 -3.12
N ASP A 412 9.62 7.07 -2.65
CA ASP A 412 10.39 6.07 -3.38
C ASP A 412 9.55 5.00 -4.09
N GLN A 413 8.37 4.67 -3.55
CA GLN A 413 7.42 3.73 -4.14
C GLN A 413 6.85 4.18 -5.50
N LEU A 414 6.76 5.48 -5.76
CA LEU A 414 6.20 5.99 -7.01
C LEU A 414 7.09 5.64 -8.20
N ALA A 415 8.38 5.93 -8.11
CA ALA A 415 9.31 5.75 -9.22
C ALA A 415 9.69 4.28 -9.49
N LEU A 416 9.75 3.42 -8.47
CA LEU A 416 10.37 2.10 -8.60
C LEU A 416 9.72 1.23 -9.69
N SER A 417 8.39 1.13 -9.71
CA SER A 417 7.69 0.32 -10.72
C SER A 417 7.91 0.83 -12.15
N PHE A 418 8.04 2.15 -12.31
CA PHE A 418 8.38 2.75 -13.59
C PHE A 418 9.82 2.40 -14.03
N ILE A 419 10.78 2.45 -13.12
CA ILE A 419 12.17 2.05 -13.41
C ILE A 419 12.23 0.55 -13.76
N LEU A 420 11.56 -0.32 -13.00
CA LEU A 420 11.46 -1.76 -13.33
C LEU A 420 10.91 -1.96 -14.74
N TRP A 421 9.83 -1.27 -15.09
CA TRP A 421 9.22 -1.35 -16.43
C TRP A 421 10.19 -0.92 -17.55
N LYS A 422 10.95 0.16 -17.36
CA LYS A 422 11.97 0.61 -18.32
C LYS A 422 13.03 -0.45 -18.59
N HIS A 423 13.35 -1.25 -17.59
CA HIS A 423 14.30 -2.36 -17.71
C HIS A 423 13.65 -3.68 -18.13
N GLY A 424 12.35 -3.68 -18.47
CA GLY A 424 11.62 -4.89 -18.86
C GLY A 424 11.40 -5.90 -17.72
N ILE A 425 11.52 -5.44 -16.46
CA ILE A 425 11.37 -6.26 -15.26
C ILE A 425 9.94 -6.11 -14.75
N THR A 426 9.19 -7.19 -14.66
CA THR A 426 7.84 -7.15 -14.09
C THR A 426 7.89 -7.06 -12.56
N VAL A 427 6.93 -6.37 -11.97
CA VAL A 427 6.84 -6.29 -10.49
C VAL A 427 6.74 -7.69 -9.88
N GLU A 428 5.99 -8.60 -10.50
CA GLU A 428 5.82 -9.98 -10.04
C GLU A 428 7.14 -10.75 -9.96
N SER A 429 8.04 -10.55 -10.91
CA SER A 429 9.31 -11.32 -11.00
C SER A 429 10.29 -10.99 -9.87
N VAL A 430 10.14 -9.85 -9.22
CA VAL A 430 10.98 -9.38 -8.13
C VAL A 430 10.24 -9.32 -6.78
N SER A 431 8.98 -9.79 -6.77
CA SER A 431 8.14 -9.61 -5.58
C SER A 431 7.98 -10.88 -4.77
N PHE A 432 7.91 -10.69 -3.46
CA PHE A 432 7.31 -11.66 -2.54
C PHE A 432 6.04 -11.06 -1.90
N GLU A 433 5.35 -11.85 -1.06
CA GLU A 433 4.11 -11.43 -0.42
C GLU A 433 4.32 -10.20 0.49
N ASN A 434 3.26 -9.45 0.69
CA ASN A 434 3.32 -8.22 1.46
C ASN A 434 3.68 -8.46 2.94
N THR A 435 4.63 -7.70 3.48
CA THR A 435 5.09 -7.83 4.88
C THR A 435 3.99 -7.60 5.91
N ARG A 436 2.97 -6.78 5.61
CA ARG A 436 1.83 -6.54 6.52
C ARG A 436 0.83 -7.69 6.53
N LEU A 437 0.85 -8.58 5.54
CA LEU A 437 0.04 -9.79 5.47
C LEU A 437 0.76 -10.98 6.10
N MET A 438 2.10 -10.98 6.04
CA MET A 438 2.98 -12.01 6.62
C MET A 438 3.27 -11.71 8.10
N LYS A 439 2.22 -11.72 8.92
CA LYS A 439 2.29 -11.30 10.34
C LYS A 439 3.09 -12.23 11.24
N ASP A 440 3.32 -13.45 10.80
CA ASP A 440 4.16 -14.41 11.51
C ASP A 440 5.66 -14.17 11.27
N ASP A 441 6.00 -13.50 10.15
CA ASP A 441 7.38 -13.28 9.73
C ASP A 441 7.83 -11.83 9.88
N PHE A 442 6.88 -10.87 9.82
CA PHE A 442 7.17 -9.44 9.89
C PHE A 442 6.17 -8.69 10.76
N PHE A 443 6.68 -7.70 11.46
CA PHE A 443 5.86 -6.72 12.14
C PHE A 443 6.25 -5.32 11.68
N THR A 444 5.28 -4.54 11.20
CA THR A 444 5.51 -3.16 10.76
C THR A 444 4.82 -2.22 11.74
N LEU A 445 5.59 -1.41 12.43
CA LEU A 445 5.10 -0.37 13.32
C LEU A 445 4.50 0.78 12.50
N ALA A 446 3.44 1.39 13.02
CA ALA A 446 2.91 2.60 12.43
C ALA A 446 3.90 3.77 12.66
N HIS A 447 4.15 4.56 11.63
CA HIS A 447 4.83 5.85 11.81
C HIS A 447 3.98 6.73 12.75
N ARG A 448 4.64 7.47 13.63
CA ARG A 448 3.97 8.42 14.55
C ARG A 448 3.50 9.66 13.83
#